data_6a7ac883df77ab6f45c84a41750e2a47
#
_entry.id   6a7ac883df77ab6f45c84a41750e2a47
#
_cell.length_a   1.000
_cell.length_b   1.000
_cell.length_c   1.000
_cell.angle_alpha   90.00
_cell.angle_beta   90.00
_cell.angle_gamma   90.00
#
_symmetry.space_group_name_H-M   'P 1'
#
loop_
_entity.id
_entity.type
_entity.pdbx_description
1 polymer ?
#
loop_
_entity_poly.entity_id
_entity_poly.type
_entity_poly.pdbx_seq_one_letter_code
_entity_poly.pdbx_strand_id
1 'polypeptide(L)'
;MTSFSGLMAQLQAAPDGSLLEVSEDWAQGRTLFGGLTAAFCVARGEMLAAEGHEGPLPPLRSGQFAFVGPAFGALRLSGEVLRRGKSTIFVQVDLVGETGLATRALLTYGAGRQSSIDDEDMPSPASPLPEAAPPLHGSGGGPSFVRHFDIRSADGVPLRPSDPSAPRSVMRPDLLLWARHRDEAAGLGPAALMALADIPPPAAMRLMTRPGPISTMTWMVDLMSPPPLSDDAGWRLLRSTAQVTRSGYSSQSMSLWDHAGRPLVIGRQNVAVFS
;
A
#
# COMPACT_ATOMS: atom_id res chain seq x y z
N MET A 1 -5.09 -12.69 16.60
CA MET A 1 -4.48 -11.96 15.45
C MET A 1 -4.88 -12.70 14.18
N THR A 2 -5.61 -12.05 13.29
CA THR A 2 -5.97 -12.66 12.00
C THR A 2 -4.88 -12.32 10.98
N SER A 3 -4.29 -13.33 10.34
CA SER A 3 -3.24 -13.13 9.34
C SER A 3 -3.78 -12.48 8.07
N PHE A 4 -2.90 -11.89 7.25
CA PHE A 4 -3.28 -11.32 5.95
C PHE A 4 -3.91 -12.39 5.05
N SER A 5 -3.28 -13.56 4.92
CA SER A 5 -3.79 -14.68 4.13
C SER A 5 -5.16 -15.15 4.63
N GLY A 6 -5.36 -15.18 5.94
CA GLY A 6 -6.65 -15.52 6.54
C GLY A 6 -7.75 -14.54 6.17
N LEU A 7 -7.47 -13.23 6.16
CA LEU A 7 -8.41 -12.20 5.71
C LEU A 7 -8.72 -12.32 4.22
N MET A 8 -7.72 -12.59 3.38
CA MET A 8 -7.94 -12.80 1.94
C MET A 8 -8.79 -14.06 1.69
N ALA A 9 -8.56 -15.14 2.45
CA ALA A 9 -9.36 -16.35 2.35
C ALA A 9 -10.83 -16.13 2.80
N GLN A 10 -11.05 -15.35 3.87
CA GLN A 10 -12.40 -14.96 4.29
C GLN A 10 -13.13 -14.17 3.19
N LEU A 11 -12.44 -13.20 2.57
CA LEU A 11 -13.02 -12.41 1.47
C LEU A 11 -13.36 -13.29 0.26
N GLN A 12 -12.49 -14.24 -0.11
CA GLN A 12 -12.72 -15.15 -1.23
C GLN A 12 -13.88 -16.11 -0.98
N ALA A 13 -14.09 -16.54 0.26
CA ALA A 13 -15.19 -17.44 0.64
C ALA A 13 -16.51 -16.70 0.85
N ALA A 14 -16.49 -15.37 0.99
CA ALA A 14 -17.67 -14.58 1.28
C ALA A 14 -18.51 -14.34 0.02
N PRO A 15 -19.83 -14.62 0.01
CA PRO A 15 -20.73 -14.17 -1.03
C PRO A 15 -20.69 -12.66 -1.21
N ASP A 16 -21.11 -12.18 -2.38
CA ASP A 16 -21.17 -10.73 -2.63
C ASP A 16 -22.02 -10.00 -1.58
N GLY A 17 -21.50 -8.89 -1.07
CA GLY A 17 -22.16 -8.11 -0.02
C GLY A 17 -22.10 -8.71 1.39
N SER A 18 -21.41 -9.83 1.61
CA SER A 18 -21.19 -10.39 2.95
C SER A 18 -20.36 -9.44 3.81
N LEU A 19 -20.59 -9.54 5.13
CA LEU A 19 -19.82 -8.79 6.11
C LEU A 19 -18.46 -9.45 6.34
N LEU A 20 -17.41 -8.63 6.32
CA LEU A 20 -16.05 -9.01 6.67
C LEU A 20 -15.71 -8.37 8.02
N GLU A 21 -15.33 -9.17 8.99
CA GLU A 21 -14.86 -8.71 10.28
C GLU A 21 -13.35 -8.69 10.34
N VAL A 22 -12.78 -7.55 10.68
CA VAL A 22 -11.33 -7.35 10.79
C VAL A 22 -10.98 -6.99 12.22
N SER A 23 -10.03 -7.72 12.79
CA SER A 23 -9.58 -7.50 14.15
C SER A 23 -8.81 -6.18 14.30
N GLU A 24 -8.85 -5.59 15.51
CA GLU A 24 -8.25 -4.29 15.84
C GLU A 24 -6.72 -4.26 15.70
N ASP A 25 -6.06 -5.41 15.58
CA ASP A 25 -4.62 -5.47 15.33
C ASP A 25 -4.23 -4.98 13.92
N TRP A 26 -5.19 -4.80 13.01
CA TRP A 26 -5.02 -4.12 11.73
C TRP A 26 -5.32 -2.62 11.76
N ALA A 27 -5.54 -2.06 12.95
CA ALA A 27 -5.90 -0.64 13.08
C ALA A 27 -4.69 0.30 12.91
N GLN A 28 -4.99 1.46 12.34
CA GLN A 28 -4.16 2.67 12.30
C GLN A 28 -4.93 3.81 13.00
N GLY A 29 -4.81 3.88 14.31
CA GLY A 29 -5.63 4.79 15.11
C GLY A 29 -7.10 4.32 15.19
N ARG A 30 -8.03 5.12 14.70
CA ARG A 30 -9.48 4.85 14.73
C ARG A 30 -10.02 4.24 13.44
N THR A 31 -9.17 3.86 12.51
CA THR A 31 -9.53 3.23 11.24
C THR A 31 -8.61 2.05 10.98
N LEU A 32 -8.97 1.17 10.07
CA LEU A 32 -8.06 0.17 9.56
C LEU A 32 -6.92 0.81 8.77
N PHE A 33 -5.82 0.09 8.68
CA PHE A 33 -4.69 0.42 7.83
C PHE A 33 -5.11 0.56 6.37
N GLY A 34 -4.75 1.69 5.72
CA GLY A 34 -5.15 2.00 4.35
C GLY A 34 -4.68 0.95 3.35
N GLY A 35 -3.47 0.44 3.50
CA GLY A 35 -2.94 -0.64 2.67
C GLY A 35 -3.76 -1.93 2.72
N LEU A 36 -4.36 -2.26 3.87
CA LEU A 36 -5.27 -3.41 3.98
C LEU A 36 -6.59 -3.14 3.24
N THR A 37 -7.17 -1.95 3.39
CA THR A 37 -8.42 -1.61 2.68
C THR A 37 -8.22 -1.57 1.16
N ALA A 38 -7.06 -1.08 0.70
CA ALA A 38 -6.66 -1.15 -0.71
C ALA A 38 -6.47 -2.60 -1.18
N ALA A 39 -5.85 -3.47 -0.37
CA ALA A 39 -5.69 -4.89 -0.67
C ALA A 39 -7.04 -5.60 -0.81
N PHE A 40 -8.01 -5.31 0.06
CA PHE A 40 -9.38 -5.82 -0.06
C PHE A 40 -10.04 -5.39 -1.38
N CYS A 41 -9.91 -4.11 -1.73
CA CYS A 41 -10.44 -3.61 -3.00
C CYS A 41 -9.80 -4.31 -4.20
N VAL A 42 -8.48 -4.53 -4.18
CA VAL A 42 -7.78 -5.25 -5.25
C VAL A 42 -8.24 -6.71 -5.33
N ALA A 43 -8.28 -7.42 -4.20
CA ALA A 43 -8.72 -8.83 -4.20
C ALA A 43 -10.18 -8.97 -4.70
N ARG A 44 -11.09 -8.09 -4.26
CA ARG A 44 -12.46 -8.07 -4.77
C ARG A 44 -12.53 -7.73 -6.26
N GLY A 45 -11.71 -6.77 -6.70
CA GLY A 45 -11.61 -6.38 -8.10
C GLY A 45 -11.10 -7.50 -8.99
N GLU A 46 -10.14 -8.31 -8.52
CA GLU A 46 -9.67 -9.51 -9.23
C GLU A 46 -10.79 -10.55 -9.40
N MET A 47 -11.59 -10.77 -8.35
CA MET A 47 -12.75 -11.69 -8.41
C MET A 47 -13.75 -11.21 -9.49
N LEU A 48 -14.15 -9.92 -9.45
CA LEU A 48 -15.07 -9.33 -10.42
C LEU A 48 -14.52 -9.35 -11.86
N ALA A 49 -13.23 -9.05 -12.02
CA ALA A 49 -12.58 -9.08 -13.32
C ALA A 49 -12.49 -10.50 -13.89
N ALA A 50 -12.39 -11.52 -13.03
CA ALA A 50 -12.35 -12.92 -13.44
C ALA A 50 -13.74 -13.49 -13.81
N GLU A 51 -14.83 -12.92 -13.29
CA GLU A 51 -16.18 -13.34 -13.63
C GLU A 51 -16.45 -13.22 -15.12
N GLY A 52 -16.76 -14.34 -15.81
CA GLY A 52 -17.00 -14.37 -17.24
C GLY A 52 -15.78 -14.04 -18.12
N HIS A 53 -14.56 -14.05 -17.55
CA HIS A 53 -13.33 -13.92 -18.32
C HIS A 53 -12.79 -15.30 -18.71
N GLU A 54 -12.51 -15.48 -19.99
CA GLU A 54 -11.90 -16.71 -20.50
C GLU A 54 -10.36 -16.60 -20.45
N GLY A 55 -9.72 -17.60 -19.87
CA GLY A 55 -8.26 -17.68 -19.73
C GLY A 55 -7.69 -16.91 -18.54
N PRO A 56 -6.36 -16.70 -18.50
CA PRO A 56 -5.69 -16.01 -17.39
C PRO A 56 -6.11 -14.54 -17.31
N LEU A 57 -6.43 -14.07 -16.10
CA LEU A 57 -6.72 -12.66 -15.89
C LEU A 57 -5.52 -11.78 -16.27
N PRO A 58 -5.71 -10.71 -17.06
CA PRO A 58 -4.64 -9.75 -17.30
C PRO A 58 -4.13 -9.16 -15.98
N PRO A 59 -2.83 -8.87 -15.87
CA PRO A 59 -2.28 -8.29 -14.65
C PRO A 59 -2.90 -6.93 -14.32
N LEU A 60 -3.01 -6.62 -13.04
CA LEU A 60 -3.34 -5.28 -12.55
C LEU A 60 -2.25 -4.31 -13.01
N ARG A 61 -2.65 -3.22 -13.67
CA ARG A 61 -1.75 -2.17 -14.19
C ARG A 61 -1.79 -0.91 -13.37
N SER A 62 -2.96 -0.52 -12.90
CA SER A 62 -3.09 0.64 -12.03
C SER A 62 -4.26 0.51 -11.06
N GLY A 63 -4.12 1.19 -9.91
CA GLY A 63 -5.17 1.38 -8.93
C GLY A 63 -5.24 2.83 -8.49
N GLN A 64 -6.45 3.37 -8.42
CA GLN A 64 -6.73 4.67 -7.83
C GLN A 64 -7.63 4.46 -6.63
N PHE A 65 -7.20 4.97 -5.47
CA PHE A 65 -7.91 4.79 -4.21
C PHE A 65 -8.27 6.16 -3.62
N ALA A 66 -9.53 6.33 -3.23
CA ALA A 66 -10.01 7.44 -2.43
C ALA A 66 -10.39 6.90 -1.04
N PHE A 67 -9.68 7.34 0.00
CA PHE A 67 -9.99 7.02 1.39
C PHE A 67 -10.96 8.08 1.91
N VAL A 68 -12.26 7.79 1.74
CA VAL A 68 -13.35 8.75 1.92
C VAL A 68 -13.72 8.89 3.40
N GLY A 69 -13.70 7.77 4.12
CA GLY A 69 -14.08 7.72 5.52
C GLY A 69 -13.32 6.63 6.29
N PRO A 70 -13.53 6.54 7.61
CA PRO A 70 -12.88 5.52 8.40
C PRO A 70 -13.47 4.13 8.11
N ALA A 71 -12.59 3.14 7.92
CA ALA A 71 -12.95 1.73 7.83
C ALA A 71 -12.82 1.09 9.21
N PHE A 72 -13.93 0.71 9.82
CA PHE A 72 -13.96 -0.03 11.09
C PHE A 72 -15.26 -0.83 11.20
N GLY A 73 -15.33 -1.73 12.19
CA GLY A 73 -16.48 -2.59 12.42
C GLY A 73 -16.71 -3.59 11.30
N ALA A 74 -17.98 -3.86 11.02
CA ALA A 74 -18.37 -4.75 9.93
C ALA A 74 -18.20 -4.06 8.57
N LEU A 75 -17.39 -4.66 7.72
CA LEU A 75 -17.08 -4.13 6.39
C LEU A 75 -17.84 -4.90 5.31
N ARG A 76 -18.23 -4.20 4.26
CA ARG A 76 -18.85 -4.79 3.06
C ARG A 76 -18.14 -4.30 1.82
N LEU A 77 -17.80 -5.23 0.93
CA LEU A 77 -17.26 -4.89 -0.39
C LEU A 77 -18.32 -5.16 -1.46
N SER A 78 -18.45 -4.20 -2.35
CA SER A 78 -19.25 -4.30 -3.57
C SER A 78 -18.46 -3.72 -4.73
N GLY A 79 -18.84 -4.04 -5.96
CA GLY A 79 -18.18 -3.46 -7.12
C GLY A 79 -18.79 -3.93 -8.42
N GLU A 80 -18.32 -3.35 -9.50
CA GLU A 80 -18.79 -3.66 -10.85
C GLU A 80 -17.67 -3.55 -11.88
N VAL A 81 -17.79 -4.33 -12.94
CA VAL A 81 -16.97 -4.18 -14.14
C VAL A 81 -17.51 -3.04 -14.97
N LEU A 82 -16.84 -1.89 -14.94
CA LEU A 82 -17.24 -0.71 -15.72
C LEU A 82 -17.09 -0.93 -17.23
N ARG A 83 -16.04 -1.65 -17.61
CA ARG A 83 -15.77 -1.95 -19.01
C ARG A 83 -14.91 -3.19 -19.13
N ARG A 84 -15.27 -4.07 -20.05
CA ARG A 84 -14.46 -5.19 -20.52
C ARG A 84 -14.14 -4.99 -22.00
N GLY A 85 -12.89 -4.65 -22.29
CA GLY A 85 -12.37 -4.54 -23.67
C GLY A 85 -11.59 -5.78 -24.08
N LYS A 86 -11.05 -5.78 -25.29
CA LYS A 86 -10.26 -6.91 -25.82
C LYS A 86 -9.01 -7.21 -24.99
N SER A 87 -8.34 -6.19 -24.46
CA SER A 87 -7.07 -6.31 -23.73
C SER A 87 -7.05 -5.60 -22.38
N THR A 88 -8.15 -4.94 -22.01
CA THR A 88 -8.22 -4.14 -20.77
C THR A 88 -9.55 -4.34 -20.07
N ILE A 89 -9.56 -4.36 -18.74
CA ILE A 89 -10.74 -4.44 -17.90
C ILE A 89 -10.66 -3.30 -16.88
N PHE A 90 -11.75 -2.55 -16.73
CA PHE A 90 -11.89 -1.53 -15.70
C PHE A 90 -12.92 -1.98 -14.67
N VAL A 91 -12.53 -1.94 -13.40
CA VAL A 91 -13.39 -2.37 -12.29
C VAL A 91 -13.43 -1.28 -11.24
N GLN A 92 -14.63 -0.95 -10.76
CA GLN A 92 -14.83 -0.14 -9.57
C GLN A 92 -15.12 -1.07 -8.38
N VAL A 93 -14.54 -0.74 -7.21
CA VAL A 93 -14.83 -1.43 -5.94
C VAL A 93 -15.05 -0.40 -4.86
N ASP A 94 -16.10 -0.60 -4.06
CA ASP A 94 -16.41 0.17 -2.87
C ASP A 94 -16.29 -0.72 -1.63
N LEU A 95 -15.54 -0.24 -0.65
CA LEU A 95 -15.51 -0.77 0.70
C LEU A 95 -16.31 0.16 1.60
N VAL A 96 -17.34 -0.38 2.21
CA VAL A 96 -18.29 0.34 3.07
C VAL A 96 -18.13 -0.17 4.49
N GLY A 97 -17.94 0.73 5.44
CA GLY A 97 -17.93 0.45 6.88
C GLY A 97 -19.21 0.95 7.57
N GLU A 98 -19.21 0.98 8.89
CA GLU A 98 -20.38 1.36 9.68
C GLU A 98 -20.87 2.80 9.41
N THR A 99 -19.98 3.72 9.07
CA THR A 99 -20.32 5.13 8.82
C THR A 99 -20.53 5.45 7.33
N GLY A 100 -20.54 4.46 6.46
CA GLY A 100 -20.72 4.62 5.03
C GLY A 100 -19.48 4.27 4.22
N LEU A 101 -19.33 4.89 3.04
CA LEU A 101 -18.21 4.63 2.14
C LEU A 101 -16.88 4.96 2.82
N ALA A 102 -16.03 3.94 2.97
CA ALA A 102 -14.70 4.08 3.57
C ALA A 102 -13.61 4.20 2.49
N THR A 103 -13.62 3.31 1.50
CA THR A 103 -12.64 3.34 0.40
C THR A 103 -13.32 3.08 -0.92
N ARG A 104 -13.03 3.89 -1.94
CA ARG A 104 -13.41 3.63 -3.34
C ARG A 104 -12.15 3.38 -4.16
N ALA A 105 -12.17 2.31 -4.95
CA ALA A 105 -11.08 1.97 -5.86
C ALA A 105 -11.55 1.94 -7.32
N LEU A 106 -10.70 2.43 -8.23
CA LEU A 106 -10.80 2.20 -9.66
C LEU A 106 -9.56 1.42 -10.10
N LEU A 107 -9.76 0.21 -10.60
CA LEU A 107 -8.71 -0.75 -10.95
C LEU A 107 -8.69 -0.97 -12.46
N THR A 108 -7.48 -1.02 -13.02
CA THR A 108 -7.30 -1.27 -14.45
C THR A 108 -6.39 -2.49 -14.65
N TYR A 109 -6.93 -3.51 -15.31
CA TYR A 109 -6.21 -4.70 -15.73
C TYR A 109 -5.87 -4.58 -17.21
N GLY A 110 -4.66 -5.02 -17.61
CA GLY A 110 -4.21 -4.87 -18.99
C GLY A 110 -3.28 -6.00 -19.43
N ALA A 111 -3.63 -6.68 -20.52
CA ALA A 111 -2.77 -7.68 -21.13
C ALA A 111 -1.49 -7.05 -21.70
N GLY A 112 -0.39 -7.78 -21.60
CA GLY A 112 0.85 -7.42 -22.27
C GLY A 112 0.67 -7.42 -23.80
N ARG A 113 1.44 -6.60 -24.48
CA ARG A 113 1.45 -6.51 -25.95
C ARG A 113 2.87 -6.31 -26.46
N GLN A 114 3.14 -6.70 -27.71
CA GLN A 114 4.39 -6.34 -28.36
C GLN A 114 4.54 -4.83 -28.43
N SER A 115 5.74 -4.34 -28.09
CA SER A 115 6.12 -2.94 -28.17
C SER A 115 7.54 -2.83 -28.73
N SER A 116 7.81 -1.78 -29.48
CA SER A 116 9.17 -1.39 -29.89
C SER A 116 9.86 -0.54 -28.82
N ILE A 117 9.17 -0.22 -27.74
CA ILE A 117 9.68 0.57 -26.61
C ILE A 117 9.76 -0.35 -25.41
N ASP A 118 10.97 -0.49 -24.86
CA ASP A 118 11.28 -1.17 -23.61
C ASP A 118 12.37 -0.35 -22.93
N ASP A 119 11.98 0.50 -21.97
CA ASP A 119 12.86 1.46 -21.30
C ASP A 119 12.49 1.53 -19.82
N GLU A 120 13.51 1.55 -18.98
CA GLU A 120 13.37 1.64 -17.53
C GLU A 120 14.40 2.61 -16.96
N ASP A 121 13.94 3.76 -16.46
CA ASP A 121 14.73 4.76 -15.72
C ASP A 121 14.26 4.88 -14.28
N MET A 122 14.36 3.79 -13.53
CA MET A 122 13.94 3.75 -12.14
C MET A 122 14.87 2.88 -11.27
N PRO A 123 16.15 3.28 -11.15
CA PRO A 123 17.11 2.50 -10.36
C PRO A 123 16.71 2.48 -8.89
N SER A 124 16.87 1.32 -8.26
CA SER A 124 16.70 1.16 -6.82
C SER A 124 17.72 2.02 -6.07
N PRO A 125 17.32 2.74 -5.02
CA PRO A 125 18.26 3.48 -4.17
C PRO A 125 19.29 2.57 -3.51
N ALA A 126 20.51 3.04 -3.36
CA ALA A 126 21.52 2.33 -2.57
C ALA A 126 21.06 2.25 -1.10
N SER A 127 21.11 1.05 -0.54
CA SER A 127 20.71 0.78 0.85
C SER A 127 21.49 -0.42 1.41
N PRO A 128 21.65 -0.53 2.73
CA PRO A 128 22.11 -1.77 3.33
C PRO A 128 21.11 -2.90 3.04
N LEU A 129 21.55 -4.14 3.08
CA LEU A 129 20.67 -5.30 3.01
C LEU A 129 19.69 -5.29 4.20
N PRO A 130 18.50 -5.88 4.06
CA PRO A 130 17.49 -5.84 5.12
C PRO A 130 17.98 -6.43 6.45
N GLU A 131 18.86 -7.44 6.43
CA GLU A 131 19.44 -8.06 7.63
C GLU A 131 20.33 -7.09 8.42
N ALA A 132 21.00 -6.16 7.72
CA ALA A 132 21.88 -5.16 8.33
C ALA A 132 21.13 -3.87 8.72
N ALA A 133 19.91 -3.66 8.22
CA ALA A 133 19.12 -2.49 8.53
C ALA A 133 18.42 -2.62 9.90
N PRO A 134 18.46 -1.58 10.77
CA PRO A 134 17.81 -1.64 12.07
C PRO A 134 16.27 -1.68 11.95
N PRO A 135 15.55 -2.32 12.90
CA PRO A 135 14.10 -2.23 12.98
C PRO A 135 13.63 -0.77 13.03
N LEU A 136 12.58 -0.44 12.26
CA LEU A 136 12.02 0.91 12.23
C LEU A 136 11.36 1.30 13.55
N HIS A 137 10.65 0.34 14.17
CA HIS A 137 10.00 0.50 15.44
C HIS A 137 10.71 -0.37 16.49
N GLY A 138 11.01 0.22 17.65
CA GLY A 138 11.41 -0.57 18.82
C GLY A 138 10.24 -1.44 19.32
N SER A 139 10.50 -2.30 20.29
CA SER A 139 9.47 -3.18 20.87
C SER A 139 8.28 -2.36 21.40
N GLY A 140 7.10 -2.50 20.76
CA GLY A 140 5.85 -1.85 21.16
C GLY A 140 5.58 -0.46 20.58
N GLY A 141 6.40 0.03 19.63
CA GLY A 141 6.16 1.33 18.97
C GLY A 141 5.31 1.21 17.69
N GLY A 142 4.59 2.30 17.37
CA GLY A 142 3.79 2.41 16.14
C GLY A 142 2.33 1.96 16.27
N PRO A 143 1.54 2.12 15.19
CA PRO A 143 0.14 1.66 15.14
C PRO A 143 0.06 0.12 15.12
N SER A 144 -1.13 -0.42 15.45
CA SER A 144 -1.32 -1.86 15.65
C SER A 144 -0.96 -2.70 14.42
N PHE A 145 -1.26 -2.21 13.22
CA PHE A 145 -1.04 -2.94 11.97
C PHE A 145 0.44 -3.28 11.69
N VAL A 146 1.39 -2.52 12.23
CA VAL A 146 2.83 -2.78 12.00
C VAL A 146 3.28 -4.16 12.50
N ARG A 147 2.49 -4.79 13.37
CA ARG A 147 2.76 -6.14 13.90
C ARG A 147 2.69 -7.23 12.83
N HIS A 148 1.99 -6.96 11.73
CA HIS A 148 1.84 -7.90 10.59
C HIS A 148 3.02 -7.86 9.64
N PHE A 149 3.95 -6.93 9.85
CA PHE A 149 5.09 -6.71 8.96
C PHE A 149 6.42 -6.73 9.72
N ASP A 150 7.48 -7.10 9.04
CA ASP A 150 8.85 -6.82 9.45
C ASP A 150 9.27 -5.56 8.69
N ILE A 151 9.60 -4.48 9.43
CA ILE A 151 9.88 -3.16 8.85
C ILE A 151 11.22 -2.67 9.38
N ARG A 152 12.12 -2.26 8.48
CA ARG A 152 13.46 -1.82 8.82
C ARG A 152 13.80 -0.48 8.18
N SER A 153 14.58 0.34 8.88
CA SER A 153 15.04 1.63 8.36
C SER A 153 16.23 1.41 7.43
N ALA A 154 16.03 1.59 6.12
CA ALA A 154 17.08 1.41 5.14
C ALA A 154 17.99 2.65 4.99
N ASP A 155 17.55 3.82 5.44
CA ASP A 155 18.36 5.06 5.47
C ASP A 155 18.96 5.36 6.84
N GLY A 156 18.61 4.59 7.88
CA GLY A 156 19.09 4.79 9.24
C GLY A 156 18.59 6.07 9.93
N VAL A 157 17.65 6.80 9.29
CA VAL A 157 17.15 8.07 9.79
C VAL A 157 15.85 7.88 10.58
N PRO A 158 15.71 8.46 11.78
CA PRO A 158 14.48 8.38 12.56
C PRO A 158 13.27 8.94 11.82
N LEU A 159 12.08 8.40 12.13
CA LEU A 159 10.81 8.92 11.59
C LEU A 159 10.52 10.35 12.03
N ARG A 160 11.04 10.76 13.17
CA ARG A 160 10.90 12.13 13.71
C ARG A 160 12.22 12.63 14.21
N PRO A 161 12.46 13.95 14.20
CA PRO A 161 13.63 14.52 14.84
C PRO A 161 13.65 14.12 16.32
N SER A 162 14.78 13.67 16.80
CA SER A 162 15.03 13.47 18.25
C SER A 162 15.12 14.82 18.99
N ASP A 163 15.50 15.88 18.27
CA ASP A 163 15.51 17.26 18.73
C ASP A 163 14.54 18.10 17.88
N PRO A 164 13.45 18.60 18.47
CA PRO A 164 12.50 19.47 17.76
C PRO A 164 13.10 20.79 17.28
N SER A 165 14.25 21.22 17.84
CA SER A 165 14.96 22.44 17.45
C SER A 165 15.95 22.21 16.28
N ALA A 166 16.17 20.98 15.86
CA ALA A 166 17.09 20.64 14.78
C ALA A 166 16.70 21.40 13.48
N PRO A 167 17.70 21.94 12.76
CA PRO A 167 17.41 22.64 11.51
C PRO A 167 16.68 21.76 10.51
N ARG A 168 15.59 22.24 9.93
CA ARG A 168 14.81 21.52 8.90
C ARG A 168 15.64 21.07 7.70
N SER A 169 16.76 21.74 7.44
CA SER A 169 17.70 21.38 6.37
C SER A 169 18.35 20.01 6.57
N VAL A 170 18.37 19.49 7.80
CA VAL A 170 18.94 18.17 8.14
C VAL A 170 17.91 17.04 7.95
N MET A 171 16.62 17.37 8.05
CA MET A 171 15.52 16.40 7.95
C MET A 171 14.92 16.44 6.54
N ARG A 172 15.39 15.56 5.69
CA ARG A 172 14.76 15.38 4.37
C ARG A 172 13.43 14.64 4.53
N PRO A 173 12.35 15.11 3.90
CA PRO A 173 11.08 14.39 3.86
C PRO A 173 11.13 13.22 2.85
N ASP A 174 12.06 12.32 3.09
CA ASP A 174 12.38 11.17 2.26
C ASP A 174 12.62 9.96 3.18
N LEU A 175 11.84 8.92 3.02
CA LEU A 175 11.90 7.69 3.80
C LEU A 175 12.34 6.54 2.91
N LEU A 176 13.28 5.74 3.37
CA LEU A 176 13.69 4.51 2.73
C LEU A 176 13.59 3.36 3.72
N LEU A 177 12.76 2.38 3.41
CA LEU A 177 12.42 1.28 4.30
C LEU A 177 12.52 -0.06 3.57
N TRP A 178 12.98 -1.09 4.29
CA TRP A 178 12.71 -2.47 3.93
C TRP A 178 11.45 -2.94 4.65
N ALA A 179 10.56 -3.63 3.94
CA ALA A 179 9.41 -4.27 4.55
C ALA A 179 9.06 -5.60 3.88
N ARG A 180 8.49 -6.50 4.71
CA ARG A 180 7.88 -7.75 4.26
C ARG A 180 6.70 -8.13 5.16
N HIS A 181 5.79 -8.94 4.63
CA HIS A 181 4.79 -9.60 5.47
C HIS A 181 5.47 -10.56 6.45
N ARG A 182 4.95 -10.65 7.69
CA ARG A 182 5.31 -11.73 8.62
C ARG A 182 4.53 -12.99 8.34
N ASP A 183 3.40 -12.87 7.67
CA ASP A 183 2.59 -13.97 7.19
C ASP A 183 3.23 -14.55 5.91
N GLU A 184 3.91 -15.69 6.03
CA GLU A 184 4.57 -16.36 4.90
C GLU A 184 3.58 -16.79 3.82
N ALA A 185 2.29 -17.00 4.18
CA ALA A 185 1.22 -17.35 3.25
C ALA A 185 0.59 -16.11 2.57
N ALA A 186 1.04 -14.89 2.85
CA ALA A 186 0.51 -13.67 2.23
C ALA A 186 0.67 -13.66 0.69
N GLY A 187 1.66 -14.38 0.18
CA GLY A 187 1.97 -14.44 -1.24
C GLY A 187 2.61 -13.15 -1.77
N LEU A 188 2.75 -13.10 -3.09
CA LEU A 188 3.37 -11.98 -3.81
C LEU A 188 2.40 -11.31 -4.80
N GLY A 189 1.11 -11.62 -4.70
CA GLY A 189 0.06 -11.09 -5.58
C GLY A 189 -0.20 -9.59 -5.37
N PRO A 190 -0.99 -8.96 -6.27
CA PRO A 190 -1.27 -7.54 -6.22
C PRO A 190 -1.85 -7.06 -4.89
N ALA A 191 -2.75 -7.82 -4.26
CA ALA A 191 -3.33 -7.47 -2.96
C ALA A 191 -2.26 -7.39 -1.85
N ALA A 192 -1.37 -8.41 -1.76
CA ALA A 192 -0.26 -8.40 -0.80
C ALA A 192 0.71 -7.24 -1.06
N LEU A 193 0.96 -6.96 -2.34
CA LEU A 193 1.83 -5.85 -2.76
C LEU A 193 1.23 -4.49 -2.37
N MET A 194 -0.10 -4.31 -2.49
CA MET A 194 -0.77 -3.07 -2.05
C MET A 194 -0.67 -2.87 -0.53
N ALA A 195 -0.84 -3.93 0.26
CA ALA A 195 -0.65 -3.84 1.71
C ALA A 195 0.79 -3.45 2.07
N LEU A 196 1.80 -3.94 1.36
CA LEU A 196 3.20 -3.53 1.56
C LEU A 196 3.45 -2.08 1.12
N ALA A 197 2.92 -1.68 -0.03
CA ALA A 197 3.22 -0.39 -0.63
C ALA A 197 2.75 0.81 0.21
N ASP A 198 1.72 0.64 1.06
CA ASP A 198 1.22 1.70 1.95
C ASP A 198 1.87 1.70 3.36
N ILE A 199 2.83 0.80 3.62
CA ILE A 199 3.53 0.74 4.93
C ILE A 199 4.29 2.03 5.27
N PRO A 200 5.00 2.70 4.34
CA PRO A 200 5.73 3.90 4.69
C PRO A 200 4.79 4.96 5.28
N PRO A 201 5.04 5.44 6.50
CA PRO A 201 4.31 6.58 6.98
C PRO A 201 4.58 7.77 6.03
N PRO A 202 3.66 8.75 5.95
CA PRO A 202 3.88 9.91 5.13
C PRO A 202 5.23 10.57 5.43
N ALA A 203 6.05 10.77 4.41
CA ALA A 203 7.41 11.32 4.56
C ALA A 203 7.40 12.73 5.20
N ALA A 204 6.29 13.46 5.07
CA ALA A 204 6.06 14.73 5.76
C ALA A 204 6.16 14.62 7.30
N MET A 205 6.02 13.41 7.88
CA MET A 205 6.20 13.20 9.33
C MET A 205 7.61 13.63 9.80
N ARG A 206 8.61 13.51 8.96
CA ARG A 206 9.97 13.98 9.27
C ARG A 206 10.07 15.51 9.43
N LEU A 207 9.09 16.25 8.94
CA LEU A 207 9.02 17.72 9.09
C LEU A 207 8.18 18.14 10.30
N MET A 208 7.47 17.22 10.94
CA MET A 208 6.60 17.53 12.07
C MET A 208 7.40 17.68 13.36
N THR A 209 7.29 18.84 14.00
CA THR A 209 7.93 19.13 15.30
C THR A 209 7.14 18.55 16.49
N ARG A 210 5.85 18.24 16.28
CA ARG A 210 4.96 17.63 17.28
C ARG A 210 4.17 16.48 16.65
N PRO A 211 3.80 15.47 17.44
CA PRO A 211 2.84 14.46 16.98
C PRO A 211 1.51 15.09 16.60
N GLY A 212 0.96 14.69 15.45
CA GLY A 212 -0.37 15.11 14.99
C GLY A 212 -1.01 14.04 14.13
N PRO A 213 -2.33 14.07 13.96
CA PRO A 213 -3.01 13.16 13.05
C PRO A 213 -2.52 13.34 11.61
N ILE A 214 -2.51 12.25 10.88
CA ILE A 214 -2.19 12.21 9.45
C ILE A 214 -3.20 11.29 8.79
N SER A 215 -3.72 11.67 7.63
CA SER A 215 -4.69 10.88 6.89
C SER A 215 -4.42 10.95 5.39
N THR A 216 -4.17 9.81 4.76
CA THR A 216 -4.14 9.73 3.30
C THR A 216 -5.55 9.93 2.76
N MET A 217 -5.70 10.82 1.80
CA MET A 217 -6.98 11.11 1.14
C MET A 217 -7.11 10.35 -0.17
N THR A 218 -6.07 10.38 -0.98
CA THR A 218 -6.03 9.67 -2.26
C THR A 218 -4.69 9.02 -2.49
N TRP A 219 -4.72 7.88 -3.18
CA TRP A 219 -3.54 7.15 -3.58
C TRP A 219 -3.71 6.62 -5.00
N MET A 220 -2.75 6.88 -5.86
CA MET A 220 -2.65 6.31 -7.19
C MET A 220 -1.40 5.45 -7.26
N VAL A 221 -1.51 4.27 -7.87
CA VAL A 221 -0.41 3.33 -8.07
C VAL A 221 -0.42 2.77 -9.49
N ASP A 222 0.76 2.60 -10.05
CA ASP A 222 1.01 1.86 -11.28
C ASP A 222 1.87 0.65 -10.98
N LEU A 223 1.47 -0.51 -11.48
CA LEU A 223 2.20 -1.77 -11.34
C LEU A 223 2.90 -2.09 -12.65
N MET A 224 4.23 -2.00 -12.65
CA MET A 224 5.03 -2.08 -13.87
C MET A 224 5.20 -3.50 -14.37
N SER A 225 5.44 -4.43 -13.47
CA SER A 225 5.68 -5.84 -13.82
C SER A 225 4.88 -6.74 -12.89
N PRO A 226 4.42 -7.90 -13.35
CA PRO A 226 3.99 -8.92 -12.40
C PRO A 226 5.17 -9.19 -11.46
N PRO A 227 4.92 -9.26 -10.13
CA PRO A 227 5.99 -9.56 -9.20
C PRO A 227 6.64 -10.87 -9.62
N PRO A 228 7.98 -10.92 -9.70
CA PRO A 228 8.64 -12.17 -9.97
C PRO A 228 8.34 -13.14 -8.84
N LEU A 229 8.08 -14.37 -9.19
CA LEU A 229 8.03 -15.50 -8.27
C LEU A 229 9.46 -15.81 -7.78
N SER A 230 10.17 -14.85 -7.22
CA SER A 230 11.53 -15.07 -6.74
C SER A 230 11.53 -15.39 -5.26
N ASP A 231 12.40 -16.29 -4.89
CA ASP A 231 12.70 -16.79 -3.54
C ASP A 231 13.50 -15.74 -2.73
N ASP A 232 12.97 -14.53 -2.62
CA ASP A 232 13.65 -13.37 -2.03
C ASP A 232 13.23 -13.07 -0.59
N ALA A 233 12.73 -14.05 0.13
CA ALA A 233 12.22 -13.93 1.50
C ALA A 233 11.17 -12.80 1.67
N GLY A 234 10.56 -12.34 0.58
CA GLY A 234 9.47 -11.37 0.57
C GLY A 234 9.87 -9.92 0.85
N TRP A 235 11.16 -9.60 0.97
CA TRP A 235 11.60 -8.24 1.22
C TRP A 235 11.36 -7.30 0.03
N ARG A 236 10.88 -6.10 0.34
CA ARG A 236 10.68 -5.01 -0.62
C ARG A 236 11.33 -3.74 -0.10
N LEU A 237 12.00 -3.01 -0.99
CA LEU A 237 12.54 -1.69 -0.69
C LEU A 237 11.49 -0.65 -1.06
N LEU A 238 11.11 0.20 -0.10
CA LEU A 238 10.08 1.21 -0.27
C LEU A 238 10.68 2.60 -0.06
N ARG A 239 10.36 3.51 -0.96
CA ARG A 239 10.70 4.93 -0.82
C ARG A 239 9.43 5.76 -0.81
N SER A 240 9.36 6.72 0.12
CA SER A 240 8.32 7.76 0.15
C SER A 240 8.98 9.13 0.27
N THR A 241 8.67 10.05 -0.65
CA THR A 241 9.27 11.39 -0.68
C THR A 241 8.17 12.44 -0.73
N ALA A 242 8.06 13.29 0.29
CA ALA A 242 7.16 14.44 0.26
C ALA A 242 7.78 15.58 -0.55
N GLN A 243 7.19 15.89 -1.68
CA GLN A 243 7.68 16.92 -2.60
C GLN A 243 7.20 18.32 -2.22
N VAL A 244 5.95 18.40 -1.74
CA VAL A 244 5.37 19.66 -1.25
C VAL A 244 4.53 19.36 -0.02
N THR A 245 4.77 20.10 1.07
CA THR A 245 3.91 20.10 2.26
C THR A 245 3.56 21.54 2.58
N ARG A 246 2.28 21.89 2.47
CA ARG A 246 1.79 23.27 2.67
C ARG A 246 0.32 23.28 3.02
N SER A 247 -0.10 24.23 3.85
CA SER A 247 -1.52 24.44 4.21
C SER A 247 -2.22 23.18 4.74
N GLY A 248 -1.49 22.37 5.51
CA GLY A 248 -2.03 21.13 6.09
C GLY A 248 -2.13 19.95 5.11
N TYR A 249 -1.52 20.03 3.94
CA TYR A 249 -1.51 18.95 2.95
C TYR A 249 -0.09 18.62 2.48
N SER A 250 0.14 17.35 2.17
CA SER A 250 1.38 16.87 1.59
C SER A 250 1.11 16.08 0.31
N SER A 251 1.85 16.38 -0.74
CA SER A 251 1.91 15.57 -1.95
C SER A 251 3.22 14.80 -1.96
N GLN A 252 3.14 13.49 -2.07
CA GLN A 252 4.30 12.62 -2.03
C GLN A 252 4.31 11.57 -3.13
N SER A 253 5.50 11.25 -3.63
CA SER A 253 5.76 10.10 -4.48
C SER A 253 6.11 8.89 -3.64
N MET A 254 5.76 7.72 -4.15
CA MET A 254 6.07 6.43 -3.55
C MET A 254 6.61 5.49 -4.61
N SER A 255 7.55 4.66 -4.23
CA SER A 255 8.14 3.67 -5.12
C SER A 255 8.49 2.42 -4.35
N LEU A 256 8.39 1.27 -5.01
CA LEU A 256 8.67 -0.01 -4.42
C LEU A 256 9.44 -0.88 -5.40
N TRP A 257 10.53 -1.49 -4.92
CA TRP A 257 11.39 -2.42 -5.64
C TRP A 257 11.41 -3.78 -4.96
N ASP A 258 11.69 -4.81 -5.74
CA ASP A 258 12.04 -6.12 -5.18
C ASP A 258 13.47 -6.12 -4.62
N HIS A 259 13.87 -7.23 -4.03
CA HIS A 259 15.21 -7.41 -3.46
C HIS A 259 16.34 -7.30 -4.51
N ALA A 260 16.05 -7.60 -5.77
CA ALA A 260 16.99 -7.48 -6.88
C ALA A 260 17.06 -6.05 -7.45
N GLY A 261 16.28 -5.11 -6.92
CA GLY A 261 16.24 -3.72 -7.35
C GLY A 261 15.33 -3.46 -8.56
N ARG A 262 14.47 -4.41 -8.96
CA ARG A 262 13.50 -4.20 -10.04
C ARG A 262 12.30 -3.43 -9.54
N PRO A 263 11.83 -2.37 -10.23
CA PRO A 263 10.66 -1.61 -9.82
C PRO A 263 9.39 -2.46 -9.95
N LEU A 264 8.57 -2.43 -8.91
CA LEU A 264 7.29 -3.13 -8.88
C LEU A 264 6.11 -2.17 -8.86
N VAL A 265 6.22 -1.06 -8.12
CA VAL A 265 5.14 -0.08 -7.94
C VAL A 265 5.70 1.33 -8.00
N ILE A 266 5.01 2.19 -8.75
CA ILE A 266 5.17 3.63 -8.70
C ILE A 266 3.84 4.21 -8.21
N GLY A 267 3.87 5.17 -7.29
CA GLY A 267 2.64 5.71 -6.74
C GLY A 267 2.77 7.17 -6.30
N ARG A 268 1.60 7.74 -6.06
CA ARG A 268 1.46 9.10 -5.56
C ARG A 268 0.32 9.19 -4.55
N GLN A 269 0.59 9.84 -3.42
CA GLN A 269 -0.42 10.11 -2.39
C GLN A 269 -0.62 11.60 -2.16
N ASN A 270 -1.87 11.96 -1.85
CA ASN A 270 -2.21 13.22 -1.22
C ASN A 270 -2.63 12.95 0.23
N VAL A 271 -2.00 13.65 1.17
CA VAL A 271 -2.08 13.38 2.60
C VAL A 271 -2.46 14.65 3.34
N ALA A 272 -3.48 14.59 4.19
CA ALA A 272 -3.79 15.63 5.16
C ALA A 272 -2.89 15.50 6.39
N VAL A 273 -2.27 16.58 6.81
CA VAL A 273 -1.31 16.67 7.92
C VAL A 273 -1.82 17.70 8.92
N PHE A 274 -2.11 17.25 10.14
CA PHE A 274 -2.62 18.09 11.22
C PHE A 274 -1.48 18.34 12.24
N SER A 275 -0.70 19.39 12.03
CA SER A 275 0.47 19.75 12.86
C SER A 275 0.33 21.13 13.49
#